data_323e05e5a7318bffe4b46ef249e71564
#
_entry.id   323e05e5a7318bffe4b46ef249e71564
#
_cell.length_a   1.000
_cell.length_b   1.000
_cell.length_c   1.000
_cell.angle_alpha   90.00
_cell.angle_beta   90.00
_cell.angle_gamma   90.00
#
_symmetry.space_group_name_H-M   'P 1'
#
loop_
_entity.id
_entity.type
_entity.pdbx_description
1 polymer ?
#
loop_
_entity_poly.entity_id
_entity_poly.type
_entity_poly.pdbx_seq_one_letter_code
_entity_poly.pdbx_strand_id
1 'polypeptide(L)'
;MKCQEFDLNHALGVKIFEEIRLDGMVLEKGHTLNEEDIIRLKISGVPSVYGALMDENDLTLEAALGIVAAKLCGKNTAYAVGHDGICKITASVDGVFLCADDRVAKFNRQSHNLILNTVPPYVYVAAGEVIALLELTTPLAEQAAVDNILFSLSGNVDLLQVSEQKLRKTALIYTNFYNDAAETAHFTGVVRKLVEKFPDLQLDYHAEYYAPHTVEAVADAVEKAVADKNDVIFILPGLKSNYKDDVIPSAVRSFADEIVNLTIPQVGASDLIIAHKRGQKIISLPFRFDVTESPLAVHYIKLAVVNDKINEYDFARPQNVLLPSGGTLTPAERENLVAAGQNQFKGKAGIAAVILAAGVGSRAGRNKLMAETKEGKPLFLKAVEAAIKSKANPVFVVTGNQAAAMEEFLEDIDVNVIYNPAYRAGVKTSLNLGLKS
;
A
#
# COMPACT_ATOMS: atom_id res chain seq x y z
N MET A 1 -8.76 -21.49 24.12
CA MET A 1 -7.85 -22.50 23.48
C MET A 1 -6.58 -22.68 24.31
N LYS A 2 -6.14 -23.90 24.65
CA LYS A 2 -4.87 -24.17 25.31
C LYS A 2 -4.04 -25.13 24.46
N CYS A 3 -2.99 -24.61 23.82
CA CYS A 3 -2.04 -25.40 23.06
C CYS A 3 -0.96 -25.98 23.98
N GLN A 4 -0.71 -27.28 23.90
CA GLN A 4 0.31 -27.97 24.69
C GLN A 4 0.78 -29.23 24.01
N GLU A 5 1.83 -29.82 24.54
CA GLU A 5 2.27 -31.16 24.18
C GLU A 5 1.42 -32.20 24.88
N PHE A 6 0.96 -33.20 24.14
CA PHE A 6 0.16 -34.33 24.65
C PHE A 6 0.92 -35.64 24.47
N ASP A 7 1.07 -36.40 25.56
CA ASP A 7 1.42 -37.82 25.47
C ASP A 7 0.35 -38.58 24.69
N LEU A 8 0.71 -39.56 23.88
CA LEU A 8 -0.21 -40.28 23.01
C LEU A 8 -1.32 -41.04 23.76
N ASN A 9 -1.16 -41.31 25.05
CA ASN A 9 -2.24 -41.90 25.83
C ASN A 9 -3.35 -40.88 26.18
N HIS A 10 -3.07 -39.63 26.07
CA HIS A 10 -3.99 -38.50 26.35
C HIS A 10 -4.28 -37.67 25.12
N ALA A 11 -3.92 -38.14 23.91
CA ALA A 11 -4.03 -37.36 22.67
C ALA A 11 -5.33 -37.62 21.89
N LEU A 12 -6.26 -38.45 22.41
CA LEU A 12 -7.55 -38.67 21.74
C LEU A 12 -8.36 -37.38 21.66
N GLY A 13 -8.80 -37.01 20.45
CA GLY A 13 -9.56 -35.78 20.21
C GLY A 13 -8.72 -34.52 20.12
N VAL A 14 -7.40 -34.60 20.26
CA VAL A 14 -6.47 -33.46 20.06
C VAL A 14 -6.43 -33.11 18.60
N LYS A 15 -6.54 -31.81 18.30
CA LYS A 15 -6.26 -31.24 16.98
C LYS A 15 -4.78 -30.90 16.90
N ILE A 16 -4.07 -31.53 15.95
CA ILE A 16 -2.62 -31.36 15.80
C ILE A 16 -2.25 -29.97 15.22
N PHE A 17 -1.12 -29.45 15.68
CA PHE A 17 -0.66 -28.13 15.32
C PHE A 17 0.09 -28.11 13.98
N GLU A 18 0.79 -29.19 13.67
CA GLU A 18 1.61 -29.32 12.47
C GLU A 18 1.26 -30.62 11.74
N GLU A 19 1.56 -30.62 10.43
CA GLU A 19 1.46 -31.83 9.63
C GLU A 19 2.40 -32.92 10.15
N ILE A 20 1.89 -34.15 10.31
CA ILE A 20 2.69 -35.32 10.70
C ILE A 20 2.71 -36.31 9.53
N ARG A 21 3.91 -36.55 9.00
CA ARG A 21 4.11 -37.53 7.92
C ARG A 21 4.60 -38.83 8.49
N LEU A 22 3.82 -39.90 8.25
CA LEU A 22 4.16 -41.29 8.59
C LEU A 22 4.25 -42.09 7.29
N ASP A 23 4.86 -43.28 7.35
CA ASP A 23 4.96 -44.17 6.19
C ASP A 23 3.53 -44.50 5.66
N GLY A 24 3.22 -43.93 4.48
CA GLY A 24 1.95 -44.14 3.79
C GLY A 24 0.75 -43.31 4.30
N MET A 25 0.95 -42.35 5.22
CA MET A 25 -0.10 -41.47 5.73
C MET A 25 0.41 -40.08 6.03
N VAL A 26 -0.44 -39.09 5.78
CA VAL A 26 -0.20 -37.67 6.18
C VAL A 26 -1.37 -37.26 7.06
N LEU A 27 -1.09 -36.83 8.28
CA LEU A 27 -2.03 -36.13 9.15
C LEU A 27 -1.83 -34.64 8.98
N GLU A 28 -2.81 -34.00 8.40
CA GLU A 28 -2.73 -32.55 8.12
C GLU A 28 -2.91 -31.72 9.39
N LYS A 29 -2.42 -30.50 9.40
CA LYS A 29 -2.67 -29.51 10.45
C LYS A 29 -4.16 -29.38 10.72
N GLY A 30 -4.55 -29.35 12.00
CA GLY A 30 -5.95 -29.26 12.41
C GLY A 30 -6.70 -30.63 12.39
N HIS A 31 -6.06 -31.69 11.91
CA HIS A 31 -6.64 -33.04 12.00
C HIS A 31 -6.90 -33.43 13.45
N THR A 32 -8.08 -34.02 13.72
CA THR A 32 -8.48 -34.50 15.05
C THR A 32 -8.03 -35.94 15.21
N LEU A 33 -7.14 -36.20 16.14
CA LEU A 33 -6.62 -37.54 16.38
C LEU A 33 -7.71 -38.48 16.88
N ASN A 34 -7.88 -39.62 16.20
CA ASN A 34 -8.71 -40.72 16.58
C ASN A 34 -7.88 -41.89 17.14
N GLU A 35 -8.52 -42.98 17.56
CA GLU A 35 -7.83 -44.14 18.13
C GLU A 35 -6.86 -44.80 17.14
N GLU A 36 -7.22 -44.88 15.86
CA GLU A 36 -6.40 -45.47 14.81
C GLU A 36 -5.13 -44.63 14.56
N ASP A 37 -5.26 -43.31 14.51
CA ASP A 37 -4.12 -42.39 14.39
C ASP A 37 -3.14 -42.56 15.54
N ILE A 38 -3.65 -42.66 16.78
CA ILE A 38 -2.83 -42.85 17.98
C ILE A 38 -2.04 -44.14 17.91
N ILE A 39 -2.70 -45.24 17.48
CA ILE A 39 -2.02 -46.54 17.32
C ILE A 39 -0.91 -46.43 16.29
N ARG A 40 -1.15 -45.82 15.15
CA ARG A 40 -0.16 -45.62 14.07
C ARG A 40 1.01 -44.74 14.51
N LEU A 41 0.72 -43.64 15.24
CA LEU A 41 1.74 -42.78 15.82
C LEU A 41 2.66 -43.53 16.78
N LYS A 42 2.08 -44.40 17.65
CA LYS A 42 2.83 -45.25 18.58
C LYS A 42 3.71 -46.26 17.84
N ILE A 43 3.18 -46.91 16.80
CA ILE A 43 3.96 -47.87 15.99
C ILE A 43 5.13 -47.17 15.28
N SER A 44 4.91 -45.96 14.82
CA SER A 44 5.95 -45.12 14.16
C SER A 44 6.95 -44.50 15.14
N GLY A 45 6.82 -44.78 16.46
CA GLY A 45 7.76 -44.29 17.47
C GLY A 45 7.63 -42.83 17.82
N VAL A 46 6.52 -42.16 17.48
CA VAL A 46 6.24 -40.77 17.88
C VAL A 46 5.91 -40.76 19.38
N PRO A 47 6.59 -39.98 20.23
CA PRO A 47 6.38 -40.03 21.68
C PRO A 47 5.23 -39.12 22.13
N SER A 48 5.01 -38.02 21.46
CA SER A 48 4.03 -37.01 21.83
C SER A 48 3.60 -36.20 20.60
N VAL A 49 2.51 -35.44 20.71
CA VAL A 49 2.00 -34.56 19.68
C VAL A 49 1.73 -33.19 20.29
N TYR A 50 2.02 -32.13 19.56
CA TYR A 50 1.67 -30.78 19.94
C TYR A 50 0.33 -30.39 19.30
N GLY A 51 -0.62 -29.95 20.13
CA GLY A 51 -1.97 -29.66 19.65
C GLY A 51 -2.84 -28.95 20.68
N ALA A 52 -4.14 -28.95 20.41
CA ALA A 52 -5.15 -28.40 21.31
C ALA A 52 -6.40 -29.26 21.35
N LEU A 53 -7.05 -29.33 22.50
CA LEU A 53 -8.42 -29.82 22.62
C LEU A 53 -9.37 -28.63 22.37
N MET A 54 -10.39 -28.90 21.55
CA MET A 54 -11.43 -27.89 21.23
C MET A 54 -12.39 -27.78 22.42
N ASP A 55 -12.70 -26.54 22.82
CA ASP A 55 -13.76 -26.24 23.80
C ASP A 55 -14.97 -25.55 23.12
N GLU A 56 -16.01 -25.25 23.91
CA GLU A 56 -17.26 -24.67 23.41
C GLU A 56 -17.09 -23.27 22.77
N ASN A 57 -15.99 -22.58 23.10
CA ASN A 57 -15.68 -21.22 22.61
C ASN A 57 -14.63 -21.21 21.50
N ASP A 58 -14.24 -22.38 21.02
CA ASP A 58 -13.27 -22.50 19.95
C ASP A 58 -13.94 -22.75 18.60
N LEU A 59 -13.38 -22.18 17.56
CA LEU A 59 -13.72 -22.43 16.16
C LEU A 59 -12.71 -23.39 15.53
N THR A 60 -13.19 -24.26 14.64
CA THR A 60 -12.30 -25.02 13.78
C THR A 60 -11.55 -24.07 12.83
N LEU A 61 -10.43 -24.55 12.33
CA LEU A 61 -9.60 -23.85 11.36
C LEU A 61 -10.41 -23.37 10.15
N GLU A 62 -11.20 -24.26 9.56
CA GLU A 62 -12.03 -23.94 8.40
C GLU A 62 -13.12 -22.92 8.71
N ALA A 63 -13.76 -23.03 9.87
CA ALA A 63 -14.82 -22.11 10.29
C ALA A 63 -14.25 -20.69 10.49
N ALA A 64 -13.15 -20.58 11.23
CA ALA A 64 -12.50 -19.29 11.48
C ALA A 64 -12.03 -18.62 10.20
N LEU A 65 -11.33 -19.36 9.33
CA LEU A 65 -10.87 -18.84 8.03
C LEU A 65 -12.03 -18.42 7.14
N GLY A 66 -13.10 -19.24 7.05
CA GLY A 66 -14.27 -18.93 6.24
C GLY A 66 -14.99 -17.66 6.68
N ILE A 67 -15.20 -17.50 7.99
CA ILE A 67 -15.84 -16.31 8.57
C ILE A 67 -15.03 -15.03 8.27
N VAL A 68 -13.71 -15.09 8.49
CA VAL A 68 -12.85 -13.92 8.28
C VAL A 68 -12.67 -13.63 6.80
N ALA A 69 -12.46 -14.63 5.94
CA ALA A 69 -12.34 -14.48 4.50
C ALA A 69 -13.59 -13.85 3.88
N ALA A 70 -14.78 -14.30 4.31
CA ALA A 70 -16.05 -13.73 3.86
C ALA A 70 -16.15 -12.21 4.16
N LYS A 71 -15.56 -11.75 5.27
CA LYS A 71 -15.54 -10.34 5.64
C LYS A 71 -14.45 -9.53 4.92
N LEU A 72 -13.35 -10.17 4.56
CA LEU A 72 -12.26 -9.53 3.82
C LEU A 72 -12.59 -9.35 2.34
N CYS A 73 -13.29 -10.34 1.75
CA CYS A 73 -13.64 -10.38 0.35
C CYS A 73 -14.73 -9.36 0.03
N GLY A 74 -14.46 -8.55 -0.97
CA GLY A 74 -15.38 -7.59 -1.53
C GLY A 74 -15.68 -7.85 -3.01
N LYS A 75 -15.92 -6.76 -3.74
CA LYS A 75 -16.33 -6.83 -5.15
C LYS A 75 -15.31 -7.60 -6.00
N ASN A 76 -15.80 -8.56 -6.78
CA ASN A 76 -15.03 -9.35 -7.75
C ASN A 76 -13.90 -10.16 -7.12
N THR A 77 -14.06 -10.61 -5.90
CA THR A 77 -13.18 -11.55 -5.22
C THR A 77 -13.94 -12.79 -4.77
N ALA A 78 -13.26 -13.92 -4.71
CA ALA A 78 -13.78 -15.18 -4.18
C ALA A 78 -12.75 -15.79 -3.24
N TYR A 79 -13.18 -16.72 -2.37
CA TYR A 79 -12.24 -17.41 -1.51
C TYR A 79 -12.52 -18.92 -1.45
N ALA A 80 -11.49 -19.68 -1.17
CA ALA A 80 -11.56 -21.10 -0.92
C ALA A 80 -10.66 -21.45 0.28
N VAL A 81 -11.24 -22.11 1.27
CA VAL A 81 -10.54 -22.56 2.45
C VAL A 81 -9.91 -23.92 2.18
N GLY A 82 -8.59 -24.02 2.36
CA GLY A 82 -7.86 -25.30 2.31
C GLY A 82 -7.85 -25.99 3.67
N HIS A 83 -7.55 -27.29 3.66
CA HIS A 83 -7.41 -28.09 4.91
C HIS A 83 -6.07 -27.82 5.61
N ASP A 84 -5.11 -27.22 4.91
CA ASP A 84 -3.76 -26.87 5.39
C ASP A 84 -3.70 -25.64 6.29
N GLY A 85 -4.83 -25.03 6.59
CA GLY A 85 -4.90 -23.79 7.37
C GLY A 85 -4.69 -22.53 6.56
N ILE A 86 -4.77 -22.62 5.24
CA ILE A 86 -4.63 -21.52 4.31
C ILE A 86 -5.94 -21.34 3.54
N CYS A 87 -6.46 -20.11 3.58
CA CYS A 87 -7.55 -19.69 2.72
C CYS A 87 -6.98 -18.88 1.56
N LYS A 88 -7.21 -19.34 0.32
CA LYS A 88 -6.84 -18.64 -0.90
C LYS A 88 -7.94 -17.68 -1.31
N ILE A 89 -7.60 -16.43 -1.49
CA ILE A 89 -8.51 -15.41 -2.02
C ILE A 89 -8.08 -15.11 -3.46
N THR A 90 -9.03 -15.20 -4.39
CA THR A 90 -8.78 -15.10 -5.84
C THR A 90 -9.56 -13.96 -6.46
N ALA A 91 -9.06 -13.43 -7.56
CA ALA A 91 -9.80 -12.52 -8.43
C ALA A 91 -10.88 -13.30 -9.17
N SER A 92 -12.12 -12.78 -9.22
CA SER A 92 -13.22 -13.38 -9.99
C SER A 92 -13.29 -12.87 -11.43
N VAL A 93 -12.60 -11.78 -11.73
CA VAL A 93 -12.55 -11.12 -13.04
C VAL A 93 -11.15 -10.60 -13.31
N ASP A 94 -10.85 -10.36 -14.57
CA ASP A 94 -9.66 -9.61 -14.96
C ASP A 94 -9.79 -8.16 -14.51
N GLY A 95 -8.74 -7.60 -13.88
CA GLY A 95 -8.84 -6.25 -13.39
C GLY A 95 -7.64 -5.77 -12.57
N VAL A 96 -7.85 -4.69 -11.85
CA VAL A 96 -6.84 -4.11 -10.96
C VAL A 96 -7.18 -4.42 -9.51
N PHE A 97 -6.24 -5.04 -8.81
CA PHE A 97 -6.39 -5.35 -7.39
C PHE A 97 -6.34 -4.07 -6.55
N LEU A 98 -7.33 -3.89 -5.71
CA LEU A 98 -7.46 -2.75 -4.80
C LEU A 98 -7.41 -3.25 -3.36
N CYS A 99 -6.48 -2.70 -2.61
CA CYS A 99 -6.29 -3.01 -1.20
C CYS A 99 -5.67 -1.81 -0.48
N ALA A 100 -6.07 -1.58 0.75
CA ALA A 100 -5.45 -0.55 1.60
C ALA A 100 -4.37 -1.18 2.50
N ASP A 101 -3.09 -0.95 2.17
CA ASP A 101 -1.94 -1.55 2.89
C ASP A 101 -1.95 -1.29 4.39
N ASP A 102 -2.35 -0.09 4.84
CA ASP A 102 -2.46 0.25 6.25
C ASP A 102 -3.49 -0.60 6.98
N ARG A 103 -4.56 -0.99 6.28
CA ARG A 103 -5.60 -1.89 6.82
C ARG A 103 -5.10 -3.32 6.91
N VAL A 104 -4.35 -3.82 5.91
CA VAL A 104 -3.68 -5.13 5.98
C VAL A 104 -2.68 -5.15 7.14
N ALA A 105 -1.85 -4.11 7.24
CA ALA A 105 -0.91 -3.99 8.34
C ALA A 105 -1.60 -3.87 9.71
N LYS A 106 -2.75 -3.20 9.78
CA LYS A 106 -3.58 -3.12 10.98
C LYS A 106 -4.18 -4.48 11.33
N PHE A 107 -4.74 -5.19 10.34
CA PHE A 107 -5.25 -6.55 10.50
C PHE A 107 -4.18 -7.48 11.08
N ASN A 108 -3.00 -7.54 10.47
CA ASN A 108 -1.90 -8.41 10.91
C ASN A 108 -1.35 -8.05 12.30
N ARG A 109 -1.47 -6.78 12.73
CA ARG A 109 -1.08 -6.37 14.10
C ARG A 109 -2.11 -6.74 15.16
N GLN A 110 -3.37 -6.84 14.79
CA GLN A 110 -4.47 -7.13 15.73
C GLN A 110 -4.71 -8.63 15.89
N SER A 111 -4.41 -9.40 14.87
CA SER A 111 -4.62 -10.85 14.87
C SER A 111 -3.32 -11.59 15.11
N HIS A 112 -3.12 -12.10 16.31
CA HIS A 112 -1.88 -12.84 16.65
C HIS A 112 -1.72 -14.15 15.89
N ASN A 113 -2.82 -14.80 15.50
CA ASN A 113 -2.82 -16.14 14.90
C ASN A 113 -3.34 -16.16 13.46
N LEU A 114 -3.90 -15.05 12.94
CA LEU A 114 -4.34 -14.89 11.57
C LEU A 114 -3.41 -13.95 10.83
N ILE A 115 -2.86 -14.39 9.72
CA ILE A 115 -1.93 -13.62 8.89
C ILE A 115 -2.54 -13.45 7.51
N LEU A 116 -2.65 -12.21 7.05
CA LEU A 116 -3.10 -11.86 5.72
C LEU A 116 -1.92 -11.37 4.88
N ASN A 117 -1.58 -12.13 3.84
CA ASN A 117 -0.58 -11.77 2.84
C ASN A 117 -1.30 -11.44 1.54
N THR A 118 -0.95 -10.33 0.90
CA THR A 118 -1.57 -9.89 -0.36
C THR A 118 -0.51 -9.66 -1.43
N VAL A 119 -0.91 -9.77 -2.69
CA VAL A 119 -0.13 -9.16 -3.79
C VAL A 119 -0.11 -7.63 -3.59
N PRO A 120 0.86 -6.91 -4.16
CA PRO A 120 0.88 -5.45 -4.06
C PRO A 120 -0.43 -4.84 -4.58
N PRO A 121 -0.96 -3.79 -3.92
CA PRO A 121 -2.13 -3.09 -4.42
C PRO A 121 -1.85 -2.44 -5.79
N TYR A 122 -2.91 -2.25 -6.56
CA TYR A 122 -2.90 -1.60 -7.88
C TYR A 122 -2.17 -2.38 -8.98
N VAL A 123 -1.87 -3.66 -8.77
CA VAL A 123 -1.40 -4.55 -9.83
C VAL A 123 -2.57 -5.10 -10.64
N TYR A 124 -2.32 -5.39 -11.91
CA TYR A 124 -3.25 -6.13 -12.75
C TYR A 124 -3.24 -7.60 -12.34
N VAL A 125 -4.44 -8.19 -12.26
CA VAL A 125 -4.66 -9.60 -11.92
C VAL A 125 -5.65 -10.21 -12.91
N ALA A 126 -5.42 -11.48 -13.26
CA ALA A 126 -6.33 -12.24 -14.10
C ALA A 126 -7.39 -12.95 -13.26
N ALA A 127 -8.53 -13.26 -13.88
CA ALA A 127 -9.55 -14.10 -13.27
C ALA A 127 -8.97 -15.45 -12.84
N GLY A 128 -9.26 -15.87 -11.61
CA GLY A 128 -8.70 -17.09 -11.00
C GLY A 128 -7.33 -16.92 -10.34
N GLU A 129 -6.65 -15.78 -10.54
CA GLU A 129 -5.35 -15.51 -9.89
C GLU A 129 -5.49 -15.30 -8.39
N VAL A 130 -4.58 -15.89 -7.61
CA VAL A 130 -4.54 -15.71 -6.15
C VAL A 130 -4.03 -14.31 -5.84
N ILE A 131 -4.85 -13.52 -5.16
CA ILE A 131 -4.56 -12.13 -4.78
C ILE A 131 -4.20 -11.98 -3.31
N ALA A 132 -4.63 -12.94 -2.47
CA ALA A 132 -4.27 -12.96 -1.06
C ALA A 132 -4.30 -14.37 -0.49
N LEU A 133 -3.53 -14.56 0.57
CA LEU A 133 -3.53 -15.75 1.40
C LEU A 133 -3.86 -15.33 2.83
N LEU A 134 -4.91 -15.93 3.40
CA LEU A 134 -5.25 -15.81 4.81
C LEU A 134 -4.87 -17.11 5.50
N GLU A 135 -3.96 -17.05 6.46
CA GLU A 135 -3.44 -18.20 7.18
C GLU A 135 -3.84 -18.14 8.65
N LEU A 136 -4.32 -19.25 9.19
CA LEU A 136 -4.46 -19.45 10.63
C LEU A 136 -3.29 -20.30 11.12
N THR A 137 -2.44 -19.73 11.97
CA THR A 137 -1.22 -20.40 12.43
C THR A 137 -1.48 -21.50 13.47
N THR A 138 -2.59 -21.43 14.16
CA THR A 138 -3.04 -22.41 15.17
C THR A 138 -4.06 -23.39 14.61
N PRO A 139 -4.24 -24.61 15.20
CA PRO A 139 -5.22 -25.59 14.73
C PRO A 139 -6.67 -25.21 15.04
N LEU A 140 -6.87 -24.27 15.94
CA LEU A 140 -8.15 -23.72 16.39
C LEU A 140 -8.04 -22.21 16.52
N ALA A 141 -9.16 -21.51 16.53
CA ALA A 141 -9.25 -20.08 16.86
C ALA A 141 -10.26 -19.85 17.98
N GLU A 142 -9.95 -18.95 18.91
CA GLU A 142 -10.91 -18.50 19.90
C GLU A 142 -12.00 -17.65 19.24
N GLN A 143 -13.27 -17.95 19.47
CA GLN A 143 -14.40 -17.19 18.94
C GLN A 143 -14.27 -15.69 19.23
N ALA A 144 -13.89 -15.34 20.47
CA ALA A 144 -13.73 -13.94 20.88
C ALA A 144 -12.63 -13.22 20.09
N ALA A 145 -11.55 -13.91 19.70
CA ALA A 145 -10.50 -13.34 18.86
C ALA A 145 -11.00 -13.04 17.44
N VAL A 146 -11.77 -13.97 16.87
CA VAL A 146 -12.41 -13.80 15.56
C VAL A 146 -13.42 -12.66 15.61
N ASP A 147 -14.26 -12.57 16.63
CA ASP A 147 -15.25 -11.51 16.81
C ASP A 147 -14.58 -10.12 16.92
N ASN A 148 -13.47 -10.01 17.62
CA ASN A 148 -12.69 -8.76 17.70
C ASN A 148 -12.14 -8.34 16.33
N ILE A 149 -11.68 -9.29 15.51
CA ILE A 149 -11.22 -9.01 14.15
C ILE A 149 -12.40 -8.53 13.29
N LEU A 150 -13.54 -9.23 13.34
CA LEU A 150 -14.74 -8.83 12.59
C LEU A 150 -15.23 -7.43 13.01
N PHE A 151 -15.19 -7.13 14.31
CA PHE A 151 -15.52 -5.80 14.80
C PHE A 151 -14.57 -4.73 14.26
N SER A 152 -13.28 -5.02 14.21
CA SER A 152 -12.28 -4.09 13.66
C SER A 152 -12.44 -3.85 12.14
N LEU A 153 -13.02 -4.82 11.43
CA LEU A 153 -13.36 -4.73 10.02
C LEU A 153 -14.78 -4.16 9.79
N SER A 154 -15.59 -4.03 10.84
CA SER A 154 -16.93 -3.44 10.74
C SER A 154 -16.85 -1.93 10.48
N GLY A 155 -17.74 -1.42 9.60
CA GLY A 155 -17.76 -0.01 9.20
C GLY A 155 -16.81 0.35 8.06
N ASN A 156 -16.01 -0.59 7.57
CA ASN A 156 -15.15 -0.39 6.41
C ASN A 156 -15.76 -1.03 5.16
N VAL A 157 -15.57 -0.35 4.04
CA VAL A 157 -15.76 -0.95 2.71
C VAL A 157 -14.82 -2.15 2.60
N ASP A 158 -15.22 -3.15 1.85
CA ASP A 158 -14.47 -4.37 1.52
C ASP A 158 -12.97 -4.14 1.44
N LEU A 159 -12.20 -4.93 2.18
CA LEU A 159 -10.75 -4.70 2.28
C LEU A 159 -10.03 -5.10 0.99
N LEU A 160 -10.46 -6.20 0.36
CA LEU A 160 -9.88 -6.76 -0.85
C LEU A 160 -10.91 -6.68 -1.98
N GLN A 161 -10.58 -6.03 -3.07
CA GLN A 161 -11.46 -5.85 -4.22
C GLN A 161 -10.67 -5.97 -5.52
N VAL A 162 -11.36 -6.31 -6.59
CA VAL A 162 -10.82 -6.20 -7.95
C VAL A 162 -11.71 -5.27 -8.76
N SER A 163 -11.12 -4.17 -9.25
CA SER A 163 -11.78 -3.30 -10.21
C SER A 163 -11.69 -3.95 -11.59
N GLU A 164 -12.84 -4.40 -12.09
CA GLU A 164 -12.92 -5.08 -13.38
C GLU A 164 -12.31 -4.26 -14.50
N GLN A 165 -11.52 -4.90 -15.34
CA GLN A 165 -10.98 -4.30 -16.55
C GLN A 165 -12.09 -4.13 -17.57
N LYS A 166 -12.52 -2.88 -17.77
CA LYS A 166 -13.50 -2.48 -18.77
C LYS A 166 -12.88 -1.43 -19.67
N LEU A 167 -13.09 -1.61 -20.97
CA LEU A 167 -12.82 -0.54 -21.91
C LEU A 167 -13.78 0.60 -21.64
N ARG A 168 -13.25 1.78 -21.31
CA ARG A 168 -14.05 2.95 -20.93
C ARG A 168 -14.02 3.97 -22.05
N LYS A 169 -15.19 4.35 -22.56
CA LYS A 169 -15.34 5.48 -23.45
C LYS A 169 -14.79 6.75 -22.82
N THR A 170 -13.80 7.34 -23.48
CA THR A 170 -13.06 8.45 -22.89
C THR A 170 -13.09 9.68 -23.76
N ALA A 171 -13.37 10.82 -23.14
CA ALA A 171 -13.29 12.13 -23.76
C ALA A 171 -12.22 13.01 -23.12
N LEU A 172 -11.64 13.91 -23.91
CA LEU A 172 -10.77 14.97 -23.46
C LEU A 172 -11.46 16.32 -23.63
N ILE A 173 -11.44 17.13 -22.58
CA ILE A 173 -11.78 18.55 -22.62
C ILE A 173 -10.49 19.32 -22.36
N TYR A 174 -10.07 20.13 -23.30
CA TYR A 174 -8.94 21.02 -23.08
C TYR A 174 -9.36 22.49 -23.14
N THR A 175 -8.76 23.26 -22.25
CA THR A 175 -9.07 24.68 -22.15
C THR A 175 -7.85 25.51 -22.50
N ASN A 176 -8.05 26.62 -23.21
CA ASN A 176 -6.98 27.54 -23.53
C ASN A 176 -7.43 28.97 -23.26
N PHE A 177 -6.52 29.77 -22.71
CA PHE A 177 -6.77 31.17 -22.46
C PHE A 177 -6.06 32.05 -23.50
N TYR A 178 -4.95 31.60 -24.06
CA TYR A 178 -4.15 32.34 -25.02
C TYR A 178 -4.23 31.69 -26.40
N ASN A 179 -4.38 32.53 -27.42
CA ASN A 179 -4.34 32.13 -28.83
C ASN A 179 -2.89 32.11 -29.32
N ASP A 180 -1.95 31.57 -28.52
CA ASP A 180 -0.56 31.48 -28.83
C ASP A 180 -0.25 30.13 -29.51
N ALA A 181 0.33 30.21 -30.71
CA ALA A 181 0.66 29.03 -31.51
C ALA A 181 1.73 28.14 -30.83
N ALA A 182 2.68 28.71 -30.08
CA ALA A 182 3.70 27.95 -29.39
C ALA A 182 3.13 27.19 -28.18
N GLU A 183 2.25 27.81 -27.40
CA GLU A 183 1.53 27.15 -26.31
C GLU A 183 0.57 26.06 -26.84
N THR A 184 -0.12 26.33 -27.94
CA THR A 184 -1.00 25.32 -28.59
C THR A 184 -0.19 24.10 -29.05
N ALA A 185 0.99 24.30 -29.65
CA ALA A 185 1.86 23.22 -30.09
C ALA A 185 2.39 22.39 -28.89
N HIS A 186 2.80 23.06 -27.81
CA HIS A 186 3.23 22.37 -26.59
C HIS A 186 2.09 21.54 -25.98
N PHE A 187 0.92 22.14 -25.85
CA PHE A 187 -0.28 21.49 -25.34
C PHE A 187 -0.70 20.27 -26.16
N THR A 188 -0.69 20.39 -27.50
CA THR A 188 -0.94 19.28 -28.42
C THR A 188 0.05 18.13 -28.19
N GLY A 189 1.32 18.44 -27.92
CA GLY A 189 2.32 17.44 -27.57
C GLY A 189 2.01 16.69 -26.27
N VAL A 190 1.56 17.39 -25.23
CA VAL A 190 1.16 16.81 -23.95
C VAL A 190 -0.07 15.90 -24.13
N VAL A 191 -1.09 16.39 -24.85
CA VAL A 191 -2.30 15.61 -25.16
C VAL A 191 -1.96 14.32 -25.91
N ARG A 192 -1.11 14.40 -26.94
CA ARG A 192 -0.69 13.22 -27.70
C ARG A 192 -0.04 12.18 -26.79
N LYS A 193 0.90 12.56 -25.96
CA LYS A 193 1.59 11.67 -25.03
C LYS A 193 0.63 11.04 -24.01
N LEU A 194 -0.37 11.78 -23.56
CA LEU A 194 -1.41 11.25 -22.67
C LEU A 194 -2.27 10.21 -23.39
N VAL A 195 -2.75 10.54 -24.60
CA VAL A 195 -3.60 9.65 -25.41
C VAL A 195 -2.87 8.35 -25.79
N GLU A 196 -1.56 8.41 -26.05
CA GLU A 196 -0.73 7.23 -26.30
C GLU A 196 -0.71 6.23 -25.13
N LYS A 197 -1.02 6.69 -23.90
CA LYS A 197 -1.13 5.83 -22.70
C LYS A 197 -2.54 5.27 -22.46
N PHE A 198 -3.54 5.73 -23.18
CA PHE A 198 -4.93 5.30 -22.97
C PHE A 198 -5.15 3.81 -23.17
N PRO A 199 -4.58 3.14 -24.20
CA PRO A 199 -4.72 1.69 -24.36
C PRO A 199 -4.22 0.91 -23.13
N ASP A 200 -3.08 1.31 -22.54
CA ASP A 200 -2.51 0.68 -21.34
C ASP A 200 -3.42 0.83 -20.12
N LEU A 201 -4.27 1.85 -20.11
CA LEU A 201 -5.23 2.17 -19.06
C LEU A 201 -6.64 1.66 -19.35
N GLN A 202 -6.83 0.94 -20.44
CA GLN A 202 -8.14 0.49 -20.94
C GLN A 202 -9.12 1.65 -21.17
N LEU A 203 -8.61 2.72 -21.76
CA LEU A 203 -9.37 3.92 -22.13
C LEU A 203 -9.52 3.95 -23.65
N ASP A 204 -10.76 3.99 -24.12
CA ASP A 204 -11.11 4.14 -25.54
C ASP A 204 -11.30 5.63 -25.82
N TYR A 205 -10.29 6.24 -26.43
CA TYR A 205 -10.34 7.64 -26.80
C TYR A 205 -11.35 7.87 -27.90
N HIS A 206 -12.42 8.60 -27.59
CA HIS A 206 -13.59 8.70 -28.45
C HIS A 206 -13.89 10.14 -28.91
N ALA A 207 -13.64 11.15 -28.07
CA ALA A 207 -14.04 12.51 -28.36
C ALA A 207 -13.09 13.56 -27.75
N GLU A 208 -13.00 14.70 -28.45
CA GLU A 208 -12.33 15.89 -27.98
C GLU A 208 -13.32 17.06 -27.93
N TYR A 209 -13.18 17.87 -26.87
CA TYR A 209 -13.91 19.10 -26.68
C TYR A 209 -12.93 20.22 -26.37
N TYR A 210 -13.12 21.33 -27.03
CA TYR A 210 -12.40 22.56 -26.72
C TYR A 210 -13.31 23.51 -25.98
N ALA A 211 -12.82 24.13 -24.92
CA ALA A 211 -13.56 25.15 -24.16
C ALA A 211 -12.66 26.36 -23.89
N PRO A 212 -13.14 27.58 -24.09
CA PRO A 212 -12.50 28.74 -23.49
C PRO A 212 -12.33 28.54 -21.99
N HIS A 213 -11.27 29.08 -21.40
CA HIS A 213 -10.96 28.91 -19.98
C HIS A 213 -11.88 29.79 -19.11
N THR A 214 -13.18 29.51 -19.12
CA THR A 214 -14.21 30.16 -18.30
C THR A 214 -15.07 29.10 -17.62
N VAL A 215 -15.67 29.46 -16.49
CA VAL A 215 -16.50 28.51 -15.70
C VAL A 215 -17.65 27.94 -16.54
N GLU A 216 -18.35 28.81 -17.26
CA GLU A 216 -19.50 28.44 -18.07
C GLU A 216 -19.11 27.54 -19.25
N ALA A 217 -18.04 27.89 -19.98
CA ALA A 217 -17.61 27.13 -21.14
C ALA A 217 -17.09 25.73 -20.77
N VAL A 218 -16.39 25.61 -19.65
CA VAL A 218 -15.95 24.30 -19.13
C VAL A 218 -17.13 23.46 -18.69
N ALA A 219 -18.09 24.04 -17.97
CA ALA A 219 -19.28 23.35 -17.54
C ALA A 219 -20.11 22.84 -18.75
N ASP A 220 -20.32 23.67 -19.76
CA ASP A 220 -21.01 23.31 -21.00
C ASP A 220 -20.31 22.17 -21.76
N ALA A 221 -18.97 22.20 -21.82
CA ALA A 221 -18.19 21.14 -22.46
C ALA A 221 -18.31 19.82 -21.69
N VAL A 222 -18.33 19.84 -20.36
CA VAL A 222 -18.55 18.66 -19.54
C VAL A 222 -19.97 18.11 -19.72
N GLU A 223 -21.00 18.97 -19.69
CA GLU A 223 -22.40 18.52 -19.92
C GLU A 223 -22.56 17.86 -21.30
N LYS A 224 -21.87 18.37 -22.32
CA LYS A 224 -21.81 17.76 -23.66
C LYS A 224 -21.16 16.40 -23.62
N ALA A 225 -19.98 16.30 -23.02
CA ALA A 225 -19.24 15.04 -22.92
C ALA A 225 -20.02 13.99 -22.11
N VAL A 226 -20.77 14.43 -21.08
CA VAL A 226 -21.70 13.59 -20.29
C VAL A 226 -22.87 13.12 -21.16
N ALA A 227 -23.47 14.02 -21.94
CA ALA A 227 -24.59 13.67 -22.83
C ALA A 227 -24.19 12.66 -23.91
N ASP A 228 -22.93 12.70 -24.39
CA ASP A 228 -22.37 11.76 -25.36
C ASP A 228 -21.99 10.41 -24.74
N LYS A 229 -22.33 10.20 -23.45
CA LYS A 229 -22.15 8.93 -22.70
C LYS A 229 -20.69 8.45 -22.65
N ASN A 230 -19.77 9.38 -22.38
CA ASN A 230 -18.39 9.02 -22.08
C ASN A 230 -18.31 8.53 -20.63
N ASP A 231 -17.62 7.41 -20.39
CA ASP A 231 -17.45 6.83 -19.05
C ASP A 231 -16.46 7.63 -18.21
N VAL A 232 -15.40 8.13 -18.86
CA VAL A 232 -14.36 8.94 -18.25
C VAL A 232 -14.14 10.21 -19.06
N ILE A 233 -14.11 11.34 -18.41
CA ILE A 233 -13.91 12.65 -19.02
C ILE A 233 -12.68 13.29 -18.36
N PHE A 234 -11.62 13.50 -19.13
CA PHE A 234 -10.45 14.25 -18.66
C PHE A 234 -10.60 15.72 -18.99
N ILE A 235 -10.25 16.59 -18.03
CA ILE A 235 -10.09 18.02 -18.26
C ILE A 235 -8.60 18.33 -18.17
N LEU A 236 -8.06 18.92 -19.23
CA LEU A 236 -6.69 19.43 -19.28
C LEU A 236 -6.73 20.97 -19.24
N PRO A 237 -6.37 21.58 -18.10
CA PRO A 237 -6.39 23.03 -17.96
C PRO A 237 -5.27 23.68 -18.77
N GLY A 238 -5.59 24.72 -19.54
CA GLY A 238 -4.60 25.56 -20.20
C GLY A 238 -3.90 26.55 -19.26
N LEU A 239 -4.40 26.73 -18.05
CA LEU A 239 -3.82 27.57 -17.01
C LEU A 239 -3.69 26.81 -15.70
N LYS A 240 -2.69 27.22 -14.90
CA LYS A 240 -2.46 26.66 -13.57
C LYS A 240 -3.59 27.09 -12.63
N SER A 241 -4.25 26.11 -12.02
CA SER A 241 -5.23 26.31 -10.97
C SER A 241 -4.56 26.09 -9.62
N ASN A 242 -4.49 27.12 -8.79
CA ASN A 242 -3.85 27.07 -7.47
C ASN A 242 -4.83 27.30 -6.34
N TYR A 243 -6.06 27.75 -6.66
CA TYR A 243 -7.06 28.15 -5.68
C TYR A 243 -8.39 27.45 -5.95
N LYS A 244 -9.09 27.12 -4.87
CA LYS A 244 -10.41 26.49 -4.95
C LYS A 244 -11.46 27.29 -5.73
N ASP A 245 -11.25 28.59 -5.92
CA ASP A 245 -12.15 29.49 -6.62
C ASP A 245 -11.70 29.79 -8.06
N ASP A 246 -10.66 29.11 -8.54
CA ASP A 246 -10.23 29.20 -9.95
C ASP A 246 -11.27 28.54 -10.88
N VAL A 247 -11.11 28.79 -12.19
CA VAL A 247 -12.09 28.40 -13.22
C VAL A 247 -12.43 26.91 -13.16
N ILE A 248 -11.44 26.02 -13.13
CA ILE A 248 -11.71 24.57 -13.17
C ILE A 248 -12.39 24.07 -11.90
N PRO A 249 -11.89 24.34 -10.67
CA PRO A 249 -12.59 23.97 -9.46
C PRO A 249 -14.02 24.54 -9.36
N SER A 250 -14.20 25.79 -9.83
CA SER A 250 -15.52 26.44 -9.83
C SER A 250 -16.49 25.81 -10.84
N ALA A 251 -16.02 25.51 -12.05
CA ALA A 251 -16.81 24.78 -13.05
C ALA A 251 -17.20 23.39 -12.53
N VAL A 252 -16.26 22.62 -11.97
CA VAL A 252 -16.53 21.28 -11.42
C VAL A 252 -17.60 21.36 -10.32
N ARG A 253 -17.50 22.33 -9.41
CA ARG A 253 -18.54 22.52 -8.36
C ARG A 253 -19.93 22.85 -8.90
N SER A 254 -20.03 23.47 -10.07
CA SER A 254 -21.32 23.85 -10.63
C SER A 254 -22.11 22.67 -11.20
N PHE A 255 -21.44 21.60 -11.63
CA PHE A 255 -22.10 20.48 -12.29
C PHE A 255 -21.95 19.11 -11.57
N ALA A 256 -20.95 18.92 -10.72
CA ALA A 256 -20.64 17.62 -10.14
C ALA A 256 -21.68 17.19 -9.06
N ASP A 257 -21.98 15.89 -9.05
CA ASP A 257 -22.78 15.28 -7.99
C ASP A 257 -21.92 14.98 -6.75
N GLU A 258 -20.63 14.64 -6.95
CA GLU A 258 -19.63 14.40 -5.91
C GLU A 258 -18.25 14.90 -6.37
N ILE A 259 -17.49 15.50 -5.46
CA ILE A 259 -16.14 16.04 -5.76
C ILE A 259 -15.15 15.55 -4.73
N VAL A 260 -14.03 15.06 -5.22
CA VAL A 260 -12.83 14.77 -4.43
C VAL A 260 -11.68 15.62 -4.95
N ASN A 261 -11.18 16.57 -4.17
CA ASN A 261 -10.02 17.38 -4.49
C ASN A 261 -8.78 16.75 -3.88
N LEU A 262 -7.76 16.53 -4.69
CA LEU A 262 -6.51 15.94 -4.28
C LEU A 262 -5.32 16.78 -4.74
N THR A 263 -4.36 17.00 -3.84
CA THR A 263 -3.08 17.58 -4.19
C THR A 263 -2.07 16.46 -4.38
N ILE A 264 -1.43 16.41 -5.55
CA ILE A 264 -0.36 15.43 -5.83
C ILE A 264 0.98 16.07 -5.48
N PRO A 265 1.66 15.67 -4.38
CA PRO A 265 2.88 16.33 -3.90
C PRO A 265 4.04 16.29 -4.91
N GLN A 266 4.12 15.24 -5.73
CA GLN A 266 5.22 15.01 -6.67
C GLN A 266 5.08 15.78 -7.99
N VAL A 267 3.94 16.40 -8.26
CA VAL A 267 3.67 17.12 -9.53
C VAL A 267 3.58 18.65 -9.32
N GLY A 268 4.10 19.12 -8.18
CA GLY A 268 4.21 20.55 -7.86
C GLY A 268 2.86 21.22 -7.61
N ALA A 269 2.34 21.16 -6.40
CA ALA A 269 1.24 21.98 -5.84
C ALA A 269 0.04 22.25 -6.77
N SER A 270 -0.26 21.35 -7.71
CA SER A 270 -1.42 21.44 -8.60
C SER A 270 -2.44 20.40 -8.21
N ASP A 271 -3.71 20.78 -8.16
CA ASP A 271 -4.79 19.91 -7.73
C ASP A 271 -5.19 18.94 -8.85
N LEU A 272 -5.19 17.64 -8.52
CA LEU A 272 -5.94 16.64 -9.25
C LEU A 272 -7.37 16.68 -8.71
N ILE A 273 -8.35 16.98 -9.55
CA ILE A 273 -9.75 16.98 -9.15
C ILE A 273 -10.41 15.75 -9.75
N ILE A 274 -11.10 14.98 -8.91
CA ILE A 274 -11.93 13.87 -9.35
C ILE A 274 -13.35 14.17 -8.92
N ALA A 275 -14.26 14.05 -9.87
CA ALA A 275 -15.66 14.31 -9.66
C ALA A 275 -16.52 13.26 -10.37
N HIS A 276 -17.78 13.12 -9.98
CA HIS A 276 -18.75 12.26 -10.61
C HIS A 276 -19.97 13.08 -11.06
N LYS A 277 -20.49 12.76 -12.23
CA LYS A 277 -21.73 13.30 -12.78
C LYS A 277 -22.54 12.19 -13.43
N ARG A 278 -23.74 11.90 -12.93
CA ARG A 278 -24.64 10.85 -13.43
C ARG A 278 -23.94 9.48 -13.59
N GLY A 279 -23.00 9.16 -12.68
CA GLY A 279 -22.21 7.94 -12.70
C GLY A 279 -21.00 7.95 -13.63
N GLN A 280 -20.78 9.02 -14.40
CA GLN A 280 -19.60 9.23 -15.22
C GLN A 280 -18.49 9.91 -14.40
N LYS A 281 -17.26 9.53 -14.66
CA LYS A 281 -16.11 10.03 -13.91
C LYS A 281 -15.44 11.19 -14.65
N ILE A 282 -15.21 12.28 -13.93
CA ILE A 282 -14.55 13.48 -14.44
C ILE A 282 -13.25 13.66 -13.69
N ILE A 283 -12.13 13.76 -14.43
CA ILE A 283 -10.78 13.85 -13.89
C ILE A 283 -10.14 15.10 -14.46
N SER A 284 -9.98 16.16 -13.64
CA SER A 284 -9.18 17.30 -14.05
C SER A 284 -7.73 17.06 -13.68
N LEU A 285 -6.86 17.05 -14.68
CA LEU A 285 -5.43 16.87 -14.52
C LEU A 285 -4.77 18.21 -14.14
N PRO A 286 -3.64 18.18 -13.42
CA PRO A 286 -2.86 19.38 -13.16
C PRO A 286 -2.40 20.07 -14.43
N PHE A 287 -2.22 21.38 -14.38
CA PHE A 287 -1.67 22.16 -15.50
C PHE A 287 -0.27 21.63 -15.90
N ARG A 288 -0.05 21.49 -17.21
CA ARG A 288 1.18 20.92 -17.79
C ARG A 288 1.52 19.53 -17.26
N PHE A 289 0.50 18.72 -17.00
CA PHE A 289 0.69 17.35 -16.58
C PHE A 289 1.35 16.53 -17.69
N ASP A 290 2.67 16.36 -17.63
CA ASP A 290 3.40 15.54 -18.60
C ASP A 290 3.61 14.12 -18.06
N VAL A 291 2.92 13.17 -18.68
CA VAL A 291 3.01 11.75 -18.32
C VAL A 291 4.39 11.14 -18.58
N THR A 292 5.26 11.83 -19.31
CA THR A 292 6.62 11.37 -19.60
C THR A 292 7.65 11.84 -18.58
N GLU A 293 7.35 12.92 -17.85
CA GLU A 293 8.27 13.48 -16.85
C GLU A 293 8.22 12.71 -15.52
N SER A 294 7.12 12.00 -15.26
CA SER A 294 6.98 11.22 -14.05
C SER A 294 6.28 9.87 -14.27
N PRO A 295 6.95 8.74 -14.00
CA PRO A 295 6.32 7.42 -14.01
C PRO A 295 5.10 7.34 -13.08
N LEU A 296 5.08 8.15 -12.01
CA LEU A 296 3.97 8.23 -11.07
C LEU A 296 2.73 8.88 -11.68
N ALA A 297 2.88 9.73 -12.71
CA ALA A 297 1.75 10.38 -13.36
C ALA A 297 0.78 9.36 -13.97
N VAL A 298 1.28 8.37 -14.68
CA VAL A 298 0.46 7.28 -15.26
C VAL A 298 -0.21 6.47 -14.14
N HIS A 299 0.52 6.20 -13.06
CA HIS A 299 -0.02 5.51 -11.90
C HIS A 299 -1.20 6.28 -11.26
N TYR A 300 -1.05 7.59 -11.05
CA TYR A 300 -2.13 8.41 -10.51
C TYR A 300 -3.37 8.46 -11.41
N ILE A 301 -3.16 8.53 -12.74
CA ILE A 301 -4.29 8.43 -13.68
C ILE A 301 -4.98 7.08 -13.53
N LYS A 302 -4.22 5.98 -13.47
CA LYS A 302 -4.76 4.64 -13.28
C LYS A 302 -5.58 4.55 -11.99
N LEU A 303 -5.04 5.06 -10.87
CA LEU A 303 -5.77 5.12 -9.60
C LEU A 303 -7.08 5.90 -9.74
N ALA A 304 -7.03 7.08 -10.37
CA ALA A 304 -8.19 7.92 -10.57
C ALA A 304 -9.26 7.26 -11.45
N VAL A 305 -8.85 6.47 -12.44
CA VAL A 305 -9.76 5.77 -13.35
C VAL A 305 -10.43 4.56 -12.69
N VAL A 306 -9.66 3.75 -11.95
CA VAL A 306 -10.15 2.44 -11.45
C VAL A 306 -10.86 2.51 -10.10
N ASN A 307 -10.56 3.52 -9.28
CA ASN A 307 -11.18 3.69 -7.96
C ASN A 307 -12.51 4.44 -8.06
N ASP A 308 -13.58 3.80 -7.60
CA ASP A 308 -14.88 4.46 -7.46
C ASP A 308 -14.98 5.31 -6.17
N LYS A 309 -14.20 4.95 -5.14
CA LYS A 309 -14.06 5.70 -3.89
C LYS A 309 -12.59 5.91 -3.60
N ILE A 310 -12.13 7.13 -3.82
CA ILE A 310 -10.72 7.50 -3.63
C ILE A 310 -10.54 8.00 -2.21
N ASN A 311 -9.60 7.41 -1.51
CA ASN A 311 -9.13 7.90 -0.23
C ASN A 311 -7.91 8.81 -0.48
N GLU A 312 -7.83 9.95 0.20
CA GLU A 312 -6.67 10.85 0.14
C GLU A 312 -5.34 10.11 0.39
N TYR A 313 -5.37 9.07 1.23
CA TYR A 313 -4.21 8.23 1.52
C TYR A 313 -3.73 7.39 0.32
N ASP A 314 -4.59 7.06 -0.64
CA ASP A 314 -4.20 6.27 -1.82
C ASP A 314 -3.24 7.04 -2.72
N PHE A 315 -3.31 8.37 -2.71
CA PHE A 315 -2.44 9.27 -3.47
C PHE A 315 -1.28 9.84 -2.65
N ALA A 316 -1.40 9.89 -1.31
CA ALA A 316 -0.40 10.49 -0.43
C ALA A 316 0.81 9.57 -0.17
N ARG A 317 0.74 8.30 -0.58
CA ARG A 317 1.86 7.37 -0.42
C ARG A 317 2.81 7.45 -1.60
N PRO A 318 4.09 7.79 -1.38
CA PRO A 318 5.12 7.44 -2.33
C PRO A 318 5.14 5.90 -2.39
N GLN A 319 4.63 5.35 -3.46
CA GLN A 319 4.78 3.92 -3.70
C GLN A 319 6.25 3.68 -4.06
N ASN A 320 6.99 3.04 -3.18
CA ASN A 320 8.35 2.58 -3.43
C ASN A 320 8.43 1.47 -4.49
N VAL A 321 7.37 1.27 -5.25
CA VAL A 321 7.32 0.34 -6.36
C VAL A 321 7.49 1.14 -7.64
N LEU A 322 8.69 1.14 -8.18
CA LEU A 322 8.94 1.44 -9.58
C LEU A 322 8.19 0.37 -10.40
N LEU A 323 6.95 0.68 -10.79
CA LEU A 323 6.29 -0.10 -11.82
C LEU A 323 7.08 0.12 -13.11
N PRO A 324 7.50 -0.95 -13.80
CA PRO A 324 8.11 -0.79 -15.11
C PRO A 324 7.19 0.05 -15.98
N SER A 325 7.74 1.08 -16.60
CA SER A 325 7.01 1.95 -17.50
C SER A 325 6.42 1.11 -18.65
N GLY A 326 5.09 0.96 -18.68
CA GLY A 326 4.36 0.59 -19.87
C GLY A 326 4.26 -0.89 -20.21
N GLY A 327 3.96 -1.77 -19.26
CA GLY A 327 3.67 -3.16 -19.62
C GLY A 327 2.83 -3.87 -18.56
N THR A 328 1.85 -4.63 -19.00
CA THR A 328 1.29 -5.73 -18.21
C THR A 328 2.43 -6.68 -17.88
N LEU A 329 2.73 -6.84 -16.60
CA LEU A 329 3.73 -7.82 -16.17
C LEU A 329 3.32 -9.20 -16.68
N THR A 330 4.20 -9.86 -17.42
CA THR A 330 4.02 -11.26 -17.79
C THR A 330 3.98 -12.13 -16.52
N PRO A 331 3.36 -13.32 -16.55
CA PRO A 331 3.37 -14.24 -15.40
C PRO A 331 4.79 -14.52 -14.87
N ALA A 332 5.78 -14.63 -15.74
CA ALA A 332 7.19 -14.83 -15.36
C ALA A 332 7.80 -13.58 -14.65
N GLU A 333 7.45 -12.38 -15.08
CA GLU A 333 7.88 -11.14 -14.40
C GLU A 333 7.20 -10.98 -13.03
N ARG A 334 5.96 -11.46 -12.88
CA ARG A 334 5.27 -11.51 -11.58
C ARG A 334 5.90 -12.51 -10.62
N GLU A 335 6.24 -13.72 -11.10
CA GLU A 335 6.98 -14.71 -10.32
C GLU A 335 8.34 -14.16 -9.88
N ASN A 336 9.05 -13.44 -10.75
CA ASN A 336 10.30 -12.79 -10.42
C ASN A 336 10.13 -11.64 -9.43
N LEU A 337 9.03 -10.87 -9.47
CA LEU A 337 8.73 -9.82 -8.49
C LEU A 337 8.31 -10.41 -7.14
N VAL A 338 7.53 -11.49 -7.13
CA VAL A 338 7.19 -12.23 -5.90
C VAL A 338 8.46 -12.88 -5.33
N ALA A 339 9.30 -13.48 -6.17
CA ALA A 339 10.59 -14.05 -5.76
C ALA A 339 11.58 -12.96 -5.31
N ALA A 340 11.60 -11.79 -5.97
CA ALA A 340 12.40 -10.63 -5.57
C ALA A 340 11.87 -10.00 -4.27
N GLY A 341 10.56 -9.92 -4.08
CA GLY A 341 9.94 -9.53 -2.81
C GLY A 341 10.30 -10.50 -1.68
N GLN A 342 10.22 -11.80 -1.93
CA GLN A 342 10.67 -12.83 -0.98
C GLN A 342 12.20 -12.81 -0.76
N ASN A 343 12.99 -12.46 -1.77
CA ASN A 343 14.44 -12.33 -1.65
C ASN A 343 14.89 -11.00 -1.04
N GLN A 344 14.11 -9.92 -1.15
CA GLN A 344 14.38 -8.69 -0.39
C GLN A 344 14.21 -8.91 1.11
N PHE A 345 13.30 -9.81 1.53
CA PHE A 345 13.22 -10.25 2.93
C PHE A 345 14.25 -11.34 3.29
N LYS A 346 14.88 -12.01 2.32
CA LYS A 346 16.05 -12.91 2.52
C LYS A 346 17.40 -12.17 2.45
N GLY A 347 17.44 -10.96 1.92
CA GLY A 347 18.57 -10.07 2.07
C GLY A 347 18.61 -9.53 3.48
N LYS A 348 19.49 -10.13 4.33
CA LYS A 348 19.90 -9.66 5.66
C LYS A 348 19.01 -8.54 6.19
N ALA A 349 18.16 -8.78 7.17
CA ALA A 349 17.46 -7.73 7.87
C ALA A 349 18.49 -6.63 8.18
N GLY A 350 18.49 -5.56 7.38
CA GLY A 350 19.42 -4.47 7.54
C GLY A 350 19.01 -3.74 8.80
N ILE A 351 19.87 -3.74 9.80
CA ILE A 351 19.67 -2.93 10.99
C ILE A 351 20.12 -1.53 10.62
N ALA A 352 19.18 -0.58 10.48
CA ALA A 352 19.50 0.82 10.36
C ALA A 352 19.89 1.38 11.74
N ALA A 353 20.84 2.31 11.77
CA ALA A 353 21.16 3.05 12.98
C ALA A 353 20.64 4.49 12.88
N VAL A 354 19.95 4.97 13.91
CA VAL A 354 19.51 6.36 14.00
C VAL A 354 20.21 7.02 15.19
N ILE A 355 21.09 7.98 14.91
CA ILE A 355 21.85 8.73 15.90
C ILE A 355 21.16 10.07 16.15
N LEU A 356 20.67 10.30 17.36
CA LEU A 356 20.01 11.53 17.74
C LEU A 356 21.02 12.56 18.24
N ALA A 357 21.39 13.51 17.37
CA ALA A 357 22.37 14.56 17.66
C ALA A 357 21.75 15.98 17.71
N ALA A 358 20.43 16.10 17.79
CA ALA A 358 19.71 17.38 17.74
C ALA A 358 19.59 18.13 19.10
N GLY A 359 20.02 17.54 20.21
CA GLY A 359 19.77 18.01 21.56
C GLY A 359 20.48 19.32 21.93
N VAL A 360 19.79 20.21 22.68
CA VAL A 360 20.34 21.51 23.15
C VAL A 360 21.23 21.40 24.38
N GLY A 361 21.34 20.23 25.04
CA GLY A 361 22.17 20.02 26.21
C GLY A 361 21.72 20.81 27.46
N SER A 362 20.43 21.10 27.62
CA SER A 362 19.86 21.99 28.62
C SER A 362 20.26 21.69 30.08
N ARG A 363 20.46 20.40 30.41
CA ARG A 363 20.86 19.98 31.79
C ARG A 363 22.35 20.21 32.08
N ALA A 364 23.18 20.45 31.08
CA ALA A 364 24.62 20.58 31.21
C ALA A 364 25.14 22.02 30.99
N GLY A 365 24.25 22.97 30.69
CA GLY A 365 24.62 24.35 30.37
C GLY A 365 25.41 24.52 29.06
N ARG A 366 25.77 23.43 28.40
CA ARG A 366 26.48 23.43 27.10
C ARG A 366 26.12 22.21 26.28
N ASN A 367 26.31 22.29 24.96
CA ASN A 367 26.12 21.14 24.08
C ASN A 367 27.23 20.11 24.26
N LYS A 368 26.93 19.03 24.99
CA LYS A 368 27.90 17.95 25.25
C LYS A 368 28.32 17.20 24.00
N LEU A 369 27.49 17.20 22.96
CA LEU A 369 27.75 16.48 21.70
C LEU A 369 28.94 17.07 20.94
N MET A 370 29.15 18.39 21.07
CA MET A 370 30.28 19.11 20.48
C MET A 370 31.48 19.21 21.41
N ALA A 371 31.42 18.62 22.62
CA ALA A 371 32.58 18.62 23.52
C ALA A 371 33.72 17.76 22.90
N GLU A 372 34.91 18.29 22.93
CA GLU A 372 36.09 17.59 22.42
C GLU A 372 36.46 16.38 23.29
N THR A 373 36.77 15.31 22.63
CA THR A 373 37.36 14.11 23.23
C THR A 373 38.84 14.32 23.43
N LYS A 374 39.52 13.38 24.12
CA LYS A 374 40.98 13.39 24.27
C LYS A 374 41.75 13.33 22.93
N GLU A 375 41.04 12.94 21.87
CA GLU A 375 41.55 12.81 20.49
C GLU A 375 41.31 14.07 19.67
N GLY A 376 40.75 15.15 20.26
CA GLY A 376 40.45 16.41 19.57
C GLY A 376 39.20 16.40 18.68
N LYS A 377 38.39 15.31 18.74
CA LYS A 377 37.17 15.17 17.94
C LYS A 377 35.92 15.40 18.78
N PRO A 378 34.83 15.94 18.21
CA PRO A 378 33.56 16.06 18.90
C PRO A 378 33.00 14.71 19.36
N LEU A 379 32.37 14.73 20.56
CA LEU A 379 31.89 13.49 21.20
C LEU A 379 30.85 12.74 20.36
N PHE A 380 29.99 13.45 19.61
CA PHE A 380 28.96 12.80 18.78
C PHE A 380 29.56 11.91 17.69
N LEU A 381 30.76 12.24 17.17
CA LEU A 381 31.45 11.43 16.16
C LEU A 381 31.80 10.03 16.67
N LYS A 382 32.02 9.84 17.96
CA LYS A 382 32.24 8.48 18.51
C LYS A 382 31.04 7.57 18.32
N ALA A 383 29.81 8.11 18.45
CA ALA A 383 28.59 7.35 18.18
C ALA A 383 28.44 7.04 16.68
N VAL A 384 28.77 8.00 15.82
CA VAL A 384 28.76 7.85 14.38
C VAL A 384 29.78 6.80 13.93
N GLU A 385 31.02 6.91 14.37
CA GLU A 385 32.09 5.93 14.07
C GLU A 385 31.72 4.51 14.58
N ALA A 386 31.09 4.39 15.74
CA ALA A 386 30.63 3.12 16.29
C ALA A 386 29.50 2.51 15.43
N ALA A 387 28.56 3.34 14.97
CA ALA A 387 27.47 2.89 14.09
C ALA A 387 28.00 2.41 12.73
N ILE A 388 28.93 3.15 12.12
CA ILE A 388 29.55 2.78 10.84
C ILE A 388 30.38 1.48 10.97
N LYS A 389 31.09 1.30 12.08
CA LYS A 389 31.85 0.07 12.36
C LYS A 389 30.96 -1.13 12.68
N SER A 390 29.69 -0.89 12.99
CA SER A 390 28.70 -1.95 13.20
C SER A 390 28.24 -2.54 11.86
N LYS A 391 27.31 -3.48 11.92
CA LYS A 391 26.65 -4.00 10.70
C LYS A 391 25.40 -3.19 10.31
N ALA A 392 25.17 -2.04 10.96
CA ALA A 392 24.01 -1.18 10.66
C ALA A 392 24.24 -0.44 9.33
N ASN A 393 23.27 -0.55 8.46
CA ASN A 393 23.21 0.17 7.18
C ASN A 393 21.75 0.25 6.74
N PRO A 394 21.22 1.47 6.44
CA PRO A 394 21.88 2.78 6.49
C PRO A 394 22.11 3.33 7.92
N VAL A 395 23.01 4.31 8.03
CA VAL A 395 23.22 5.09 9.26
C VAL A 395 22.67 6.49 9.04
N PHE A 396 21.75 6.91 9.93
CA PHE A 396 21.14 8.25 9.93
C PHE A 396 21.64 9.06 11.12
N VAL A 397 21.97 10.34 10.90
CA VAL A 397 22.32 11.29 11.96
C VAL A 397 21.33 12.43 11.96
N VAL A 398 20.51 12.52 13.00
CA VAL A 398 19.52 13.59 13.15
C VAL A 398 20.15 14.78 13.86
N THR A 399 20.40 15.87 13.15
CA THR A 399 20.97 17.12 13.64
C THR A 399 19.87 18.12 14.04
N GLY A 400 20.24 19.19 14.73
CA GLY A 400 19.29 20.24 15.16
C GLY A 400 20.04 21.42 15.75
N ASN A 401 20.33 21.40 17.06
CA ASN A 401 21.15 22.43 17.68
C ASN A 401 22.59 22.34 17.17
N GLN A 402 23.13 23.44 16.62
CA GLN A 402 24.45 23.51 16.00
C GLN A 402 24.61 22.58 14.77
N ALA A 403 23.54 22.39 13.99
CA ALA A 403 23.54 21.49 12.83
C ALA A 403 24.68 21.82 11.85
N ALA A 404 24.86 23.07 11.45
CA ALA A 404 25.89 23.47 10.51
C ALA A 404 27.30 23.05 10.98
N ALA A 405 27.63 23.23 12.26
CA ALA A 405 28.92 22.83 12.80
C ALA A 405 29.06 21.30 12.89
N MET A 406 27.98 20.56 13.04
CA MET A 406 28.00 19.08 13.02
C MET A 406 28.13 18.55 11.59
N GLU A 407 27.46 19.17 10.64
CA GLU A 407 27.47 18.77 9.23
C GLU A 407 28.87 18.89 8.61
N GLU A 408 29.64 19.90 9.00
CA GLU A 408 31.04 20.07 8.58
C GLU A 408 31.91 18.86 8.97
N PHE A 409 31.67 18.24 10.12
CA PHE A 409 32.36 17.00 10.54
C PHE A 409 31.85 15.75 9.85
N LEU A 410 30.72 15.80 9.19
CA LEU A 410 30.06 14.66 8.54
C LEU A 410 30.25 14.64 7.01
N GLU A 411 30.81 15.71 6.41
CA GLU A 411 30.94 15.86 4.95
C GLU A 411 31.64 14.67 4.26
N ASP A 412 32.68 14.13 4.88
CA ASP A 412 33.46 13.01 4.32
C ASP A 412 33.06 11.64 4.91
N ILE A 413 31.92 11.58 5.61
CA ILE A 413 31.48 10.36 6.28
C ILE A 413 30.22 9.81 5.59
N ASP A 414 30.22 8.52 5.26
CA ASP A 414 29.09 7.85 4.59
C ASP A 414 27.92 7.63 5.57
N VAL A 415 27.16 8.70 5.81
CA VAL A 415 25.95 8.73 6.64
C VAL A 415 24.89 9.65 6.05
N ASN A 416 23.62 9.37 6.37
CA ASN A 416 22.50 10.23 5.97
C ASN A 416 22.24 11.27 7.04
N VAL A 417 22.49 12.54 6.76
CA VAL A 417 22.26 13.65 7.70
C VAL A 417 20.84 14.20 7.52
N ILE A 418 20.11 14.35 8.63
CA ILE A 418 18.72 14.83 8.65
C ILE A 418 18.61 15.97 9.62
N TYR A 419 18.26 17.17 9.13
CA TYR A 419 18.02 18.33 9.99
C TYR A 419 16.62 18.30 10.59
N ASN A 420 16.52 18.43 11.91
CA ASN A 420 15.27 18.57 12.63
C ASN A 420 15.00 20.03 13.03
N PRO A 421 14.14 20.78 12.33
CA PRO A 421 13.82 22.16 12.69
C PRO A 421 13.05 22.28 14.01
N ALA A 422 12.36 21.22 14.44
CA ALA A 422 11.58 21.17 15.67
C ALA A 422 12.34 20.58 16.86
N TYR A 423 13.69 20.58 16.84
CA TYR A 423 14.51 19.92 17.88
C TYR A 423 14.24 20.41 19.30
N ARG A 424 13.79 21.68 19.47
CA ARG A 424 13.45 22.26 20.79
C ARG A 424 12.18 21.67 21.40
N ALA A 425 11.31 21.06 20.61
CA ALA A 425 10.08 20.45 21.09
C ALA A 425 10.29 19.06 21.72
N GLY A 426 11.54 18.59 21.80
CA GLY A 426 11.91 17.38 22.52
C GLY A 426 12.43 16.24 21.64
N VAL A 427 13.01 15.23 22.30
CA VAL A 427 13.67 14.08 21.65
C VAL A 427 12.73 13.28 20.72
N LYS A 428 11.44 13.28 21.02
CA LYS A 428 10.42 12.57 20.24
C LYS A 428 10.36 13.07 18.78
N THR A 429 10.57 14.38 18.56
CA THR A 429 10.56 14.95 17.19
C THR A 429 11.74 14.44 16.37
N SER A 430 12.93 14.36 16.97
CA SER A 430 14.12 13.83 16.32
C SER A 430 14.00 12.31 16.05
N LEU A 431 13.47 11.55 17.01
CA LEU A 431 13.26 10.13 16.85
C LEU A 431 12.26 9.84 15.71
N ASN A 432 11.12 10.54 15.71
CA ASN A 432 10.12 10.37 14.66
C ASN A 432 10.65 10.74 13.27
N LEU A 433 11.52 11.73 13.18
CA LEU A 433 12.12 12.14 11.92
C LEU A 433 13.09 11.06 11.41
N GLY A 434 13.98 10.57 12.27
CA GLY A 434 14.94 9.53 11.92
C GLY A 434 14.31 8.15 11.63
N LEU A 435 13.12 7.85 12.17
CA LEU A 435 12.38 6.61 11.87
C LEU A 435 11.56 6.68 10.57
N LYS A 436 11.34 7.89 10.03
CA LYS A 436 10.59 8.10 8.79
C LYS A 436 11.49 8.20 7.56
N SER A 437 12.79 8.35 7.77
CA SER A 437 13.82 8.45 6.73
C SER A 437 14.37 7.09 6.36
#